data_6766df4cc0e04fedb75ffb025a5c0e28
#
_entry.id   6766df4cc0e04fedb75ffb025a5c0e28
#
_cell.length_a   1.000
_cell.length_b   1.000
_cell.length_c   1.000
_cell.angle_alpha   90.00
_cell.angle_beta   90.00
_cell.angle_gamma   90.00
#
_symmetry.space_group_name_H-M   'P 1'
#
loop_
_entity.id
_entity.type
_entity.pdbx_description
1 polymer ?
#
loop_
_entity_poly.entity_id
_entity_poly.type
_entity_poly.pdbx_seq_one_letter_code
_entity_poly.pdbx_strand_id
1 'polypeptide(L)'
;MPRIQVDYYSFSLNMNTHATVILPQTGKDFLSGGVRRNKDGKIPVLWLLHGFGDDSTSWERYTHVERYALARGIAVVMPGVLSQCFYSNMVKGLPYFDHIANEVPALFREMFPQLSDAPEDNFIAGLSMGGYGALKIGLTYPERYAAIGCFSAGNLLEIGSILPPTVEEAPLFMRPMYGVARNAFGTEKMADALGTEHDVKHLLDTALDAGKALPQIKMYCGTEDFVLPLSDSMAQHIAARGLAAPAFTYEKGPGTHHWDFWDHYLPVFMDACGLTSMLEASQVTDVTG
;
A
#
# COMPACT_ATOMS: atom_id res chain seq x y z
N MET A 1 6.47 8.46 20.20
CA MET A 1 5.56 7.36 19.79
C MET A 1 6.35 6.07 19.71
N PRO A 2 5.84 4.93 20.15
CA PRO A 2 6.54 3.67 20.00
C PRO A 2 6.70 3.29 18.53
N ARG A 3 7.93 3.26 18.09
CA ARG A 3 8.36 2.61 16.87
C ARG A 3 8.95 1.27 17.26
N ILE A 4 8.43 0.19 16.70
CA ILE A 4 8.74 -1.18 17.11
C ILE A 4 9.19 -1.94 15.86
N GLN A 5 10.38 -2.50 15.88
CA GLN A 5 10.78 -3.53 14.94
C GLN A 5 10.35 -4.87 15.52
N VAL A 6 9.59 -5.63 14.76
CA VAL A 6 9.10 -6.95 15.13
C VAL A 6 9.79 -7.97 14.25
N ASP A 7 10.66 -8.77 14.86
CA ASP A 7 11.21 -9.96 14.22
C ASP A 7 10.36 -11.17 14.63
N TYR A 8 9.88 -11.94 13.66
CA TYR A 8 8.98 -13.04 13.89
C TYR A 8 9.21 -14.20 12.91
N TYR A 9 8.83 -15.39 13.33
CA TYR A 9 8.80 -16.53 12.43
C TYR A 9 7.48 -16.55 11.67
N SER A 10 7.57 -16.50 10.35
CA SER A 10 6.40 -16.66 9.48
C SER A 10 6.20 -18.14 9.16
N PHE A 11 5.03 -18.65 9.46
CA PHE A 11 4.65 -20.02 9.09
C PHE A 11 4.36 -20.14 7.60
N SER A 12 3.80 -19.09 6.99
CA SER A 12 3.60 -19.05 5.53
C SER A 12 4.93 -19.12 4.78
N LEU A 13 5.92 -18.33 5.20
CA LEU A 13 7.24 -18.29 4.56
C LEU A 13 8.19 -19.38 5.05
N ASN A 14 7.87 -20.03 6.16
CA ASN A 14 8.74 -21.00 6.86
C ASN A 14 10.14 -20.44 7.16
N MET A 15 10.20 -19.16 7.58
CA MET A 15 11.45 -18.46 7.93
C MET A 15 11.20 -17.28 8.86
N ASN A 16 12.28 -16.79 9.48
CA ASN A 16 12.24 -15.52 10.18
C ASN A 16 12.11 -14.36 9.20
N THR A 17 11.26 -13.41 9.53
CA THR A 17 11.05 -12.17 8.79
C THR A 17 10.78 -11.02 9.75
N HIS A 18 10.55 -9.83 9.24
CA HIS A 18 10.41 -8.65 10.08
C HIS A 18 9.35 -7.68 9.54
N ALA A 19 8.84 -6.84 10.44
CA ALA A 19 8.01 -5.69 10.11
C ALA A 19 8.36 -4.51 11.01
N THR A 20 8.12 -3.30 10.54
CA THR A 20 8.16 -2.08 11.35
C THR A 20 6.73 -1.67 11.71
N VAL A 21 6.50 -1.37 12.98
CA VAL A 21 5.19 -0.96 13.51
C VAL A 21 5.29 0.39 14.19
N ILE A 22 4.35 1.25 13.88
CA ILE A 22 4.15 2.53 14.54
C ILE A 22 2.85 2.45 15.33
N LEU A 23 2.88 2.73 16.64
CA LEU A 23 1.68 2.72 17.49
C LEU A 23 1.46 4.11 18.12
N PRO A 24 0.22 4.63 18.11
CA PRO A 24 -0.08 5.90 18.77
C PRO A 24 -0.02 5.77 20.30
N GLN A 25 0.30 6.87 20.97
CA GLN A 25 0.33 7.00 22.44
C GLN A 25 -0.83 7.84 22.93
N THR A 26 -1.28 7.57 24.16
CA THR A 26 -2.45 8.23 24.76
C THR A 26 -2.23 9.70 25.12
N GLY A 27 -0.98 10.16 25.23
CA GLY A 27 -0.66 11.57 25.51
C GLY A 27 -1.05 12.47 24.34
N LYS A 28 -1.63 13.63 24.68
CA LYS A 28 -1.92 14.69 23.71
C LYS A 28 -1.02 15.88 23.99
N ASP A 29 -0.38 16.39 22.96
CA ASP A 29 0.42 17.61 22.99
C ASP A 29 0.49 18.22 21.58
N PHE A 30 1.37 19.19 21.38
CA PHE A 30 1.56 19.84 20.06
C PHE A 30 2.15 18.89 18.98
N LEU A 31 2.65 17.71 19.36
CA LEU A 31 3.16 16.70 18.45
C LEU A 31 2.19 15.52 18.25
N SER A 32 1.34 15.24 19.25
CA SER A 32 0.51 14.04 19.30
C SER A 32 -0.97 14.39 19.36
N GLY A 33 -1.74 13.89 18.40
CA GLY A 33 -3.21 13.95 18.44
C GLY A 33 -3.83 13.00 19.48
N GLY A 34 -3.03 12.16 20.13
CA GLY A 34 -3.51 11.08 21.01
C GLY A 34 -3.76 9.80 20.23
N VAL A 35 -4.73 9.01 20.66
CA VAL A 35 -5.10 7.72 20.04
C VAL A 35 -6.51 7.81 19.48
N ARG A 36 -6.66 7.57 18.18
CA ARG A 36 -7.96 7.39 17.54
C ARG A 36 -8.50 6.01 17.93
N ARG A 37 -9.73 5.98 18.40
CA ARG A 37 -10.38 4.73 18.77
C ARG A 37 -11.78 4.66 18.16
N ASN A 38 -12.13 3.46 17.68
CA ASN A 38 -13.48 3.16 17.26
C ASN A 38 -14.40 2.94 18.50
N LYS A 39 -15.65 2.60 18.25
CA LYS A 39 -16.66 2.33 19.32
C LYS A 39 -16.26 1.21 20.28
N ASP A 40 -15.44 0.26 19.83
CA ASP A 40 -14.97 -0.90 20.60
C ASP A 40 -13.61 -0.63 21.28
N GLY A 41 -13.13 0.62 21.22
CA GLY A 41 -11.86 1.05 21.80
C GLY A 41 -10.64 0.64 21.01
N LYS A 42 -10.80 0.10 19.79
CA LYS A 42 -9.72 -0.36 18.92
C LYS A 42 -9.17 0.77 18.07
N ILE A 43 -7.93 0.58 17.59
CA ILE A 43 -7.14 1.57 16.85
C ILE A 43 -7.20 1.23 15.36
N PRO A 44 -7.55 2.19 14.48
CA PRO A 44 -7.46 2.00 13.04
C PRO A 44 -6.03 1.68 12.58
N VAL A 45 -5.91 0.85 11.54
CA VAL A 45 -4.63 0.34 11.05
C VAL A 45 -4.44 0.67 9.58
N LEU A 46 -3.28 1.23 9.25
CA LEU A 46 -2.77 1.33 7.89
C LEU A 46 -1.71 0.24 7.66
N TRP A 47 -2.00 -0.71 6.77
CA TRP A 47 -1.07 -1.70 6.24
C TRP A 47 -0.34 -1.06 5.06
N LEU A 48 0.95 -0.75 5.23
CA LEU A 48 1.70 0.09 4.30
C LEU A 48 2.82 -0.70 3.63
N LEU A 49 2.67 -0.93 2.32
CA LEU A 49 3.47 -1.85 1.52
C LEU A 49 4.59 -1.11 0.79
N HIS A 50 5.81 -1.66 0.86
CA HIS A 50 6.98 -1.07 0.21
C HIS A 50 7.10 -1.45 -1.28
N GLY A 51 7.95 -0.74 -2.01
CA GLY A 51 8.22 -0.93 -3.43
C GLY A 51 9.28 -1.99 -3.73
N PHE A 52 9.61 -2.09 -5.01
CA PHE A 52 10.68 -2.97 -5.49
C PHE A 52 12.05 -2.43 -5.05
N GLY A 53 12.87 -3.29 -4.45
CA GLY A 53 14.20 -2.91 -3.93
C GLY A 53 14.20 -2.37 -2.50
N ASP A 54 13.02 -2.25 -1.89
CA ASP A 54 12.80 -1.74 -0.55
C ASP A 54 12.65 -2.86 0.49
N ASP A 55 12.42 -2.45 1.75
CA ASP A 55 12.13 -3.32 2.89
C ASP A 55 11.12 -2.68 3.87
N SER A 56 10.86 -3.33 4.99
CA SER A 56 9.94 -2.85 6.04
C SER A 56 10.31 -1.50 6.67
N THR A 57 11.51 -0.98 6.43
CA THR A 57 12.01 0.27 7.00
C THR A 57 11.91 1.45 6.04
N SER A 58 11.67 1.19 4.75
CA SER A 58 11.81 2.20 3.70
C SER A 58 10.85 3.37 3.85
N TRP A 59 9.57 3.10 4.14
CA TRP A 59 8.58 4.14 4.40
C TRP A 59 8.98 5.05 5.57
N GLU A 60 9.52 4.49 6.63
CA GLU A 60 10.00 5.24 7.79
C GLU A 60 11.24 6.07 7.49
N ARG A 61 12.18 5.49 6.74
CA ARG A 61 13.48 6.14 6.45
C ARG A 61 13.37 7.29 5.46
N TYR A 62 12.41 7.23 4.56
CA TYR A 62 12.32 8.16 3.43
C TYR A 62 11.09 9.07 3.48
N THR A 63 10.21 8.91 4.48
CA THR A 63 9.03 9.75 4.66
C THR A 63 8.85 10.19 6.10
N HIS A 64 7.83 11.02 6.32
CA HIS A 64 7.41 11.43 7.66
C HIS A 64 6.23 10.59 8.19
N VAL A 65 6.15 9.32 7.81
CA VAL A 65 5.03 8.43 8.16
C VAL A 65 4.76 8.37 9.67
N GLU A 66 5.81 8.36 10.50
CA GLU A 66 5.65 8.39 11.96
C GLU A 66 4.91 9.64 12.43
N ARG A 67 5.30 10.82 11.94
CA ARG A 67 4.63 12.09 12.25
C ARG A 67 3.19 12.10 11.76
N TYR A 68 2.92 11.57 10.57
CA TYR A 68 1.57 11.51 10.03
C TYR A 68 0.67 10.59 10.84
N ALA A 69 1.16 9.41 11.23
CA ALA A 69 0.45 8.47 12.09
C ALA A 69 0.18 9.04 13.48
N LEU A 70 1.17 9.73 14.06
CA LEU A 70 1.06 10.37 15.37
C LEU A 70 -0.01 11.48 15.39
N ALA A 71 -0.01 12.33 14.37
CA ALA A 71 -1.00 13.40 14.24
C ALA A 71 -2.43 12.86 14.10
N ARG A 72 -2.60 11.66 13.51
CA ARG A 72 -3.90 11.04 13.23
C ARG A 72 -4.32 9.98 14.26
N GLY A 73 -3.43 9.62 15.17
CA GLY A 73 -3.68 8.67 16.24
C GLY A 73 -3.94 7.23 15.76
N ILE A 74 -3.34 6.83 14.64
CA ILE A 74 -3.51 5.51 14.00
C ILE A 74 -2.28 4.63 14.16
N ALA A 75 -2.46 3.32 14.02
CA ALA A 75 -1.35 2.38 13.86
C ALA A 75 -0.95 2.26 12.39
N VAL A 76 0.36 2.06 12.15
CA VAL A 76 0.90 1.73 10.82
C VAL A 76 1.72 0.46 10.94
N VAL A 77 1.47 -0.51 10.07
CA VAL A 77 2.22 -1.77 9.98
C VAL A 77 2.87 -1.85 8.60
N MET A 78 4.19 -1.96 8.59
CA MET A 78 5.03 -1.99 7.39
C MET A 78 5.76 -3.33 7.32
N PRO A 79 5.15 -4.38 6.72
CA PRO A 79 5.79 -5.70 6.62
C PRO A 79 6.87 -5.70 5.54
N GLY A 80 7.91 -6.51 5.75
CA GLY A 80 8.95 -6.75 4.76
C GLY A 80 8.62 -7.93 3.84
N VAL A 81 8.89 -7.78 2.54
CA VAL A 81 8.79 -8.85 1.56
C VAL A 81 10.01 -8.87 0.64
N LEU A 82 10.20 -9.98 -0.07
CA LEU A 82 11.21 -10.04 -1.13
C LEU A 82 10.82 -9.12 -2.28
N SER A 83 11.76 -8.28 -2.72
CA SER A 83 11.54 -7.30 -3.80
C SER A 83 10.94 -7.87 -5.09
N GLN A 84 11.19 -9.13 -5.40
CA GLN A 84 10.72 -9.76 -6.64
C GLN A 84 9.41 -10.53 -6.49
N CYS A 85 8.77 -10.52 -5.30
CA CYS A 85 7.59 -11.34 -5.06
C CYS A 85 6.31 -10.79 -5.70
N PHE A 86 6.24 -9.49 -5.97
CA PHE A 86 5.06 -8.82 -6.49
C PHE A 86 3.79 -9.18 -5.67
N TYR A 87 3.96 -9.28 -4.35
CA TYR A 87 2.89 -9.63 -3.43
C TYR A 87 2.09 -10.85 -3.92
N SER A 88 2.80 -11.90 -4.35
CA SER A 88 2.22 -13.12 -4.93
C SER A 88 2.73 -14.36 -4.20
N ASN A 89 1.95 -15.43 -4.25
CA ASN A 89 2.46 -16.75 -3.95
C ASN A 89 3.34 -17.15 -5.14
N MET A 90 4.65 -17.05 -4.96
CA MET A 90 5.59 -17.22 -6.07
C MET A 90 5.63 -18.66 -6.54
N VAL A 91 5.59 -18.88 -7.84
CA VAL A 91 5.73 -20.25 -8.44
C VAL A 91 7.14 -20.81 -8.15
N LYS A 92 8.17 -19.96 -8.18
CA LYS A 92 9.55 -20.30 -7.84
C LYS A 92 10.04 -19.43 -6.68
N GLY A 93 9.41 -19.62 -5.51
CA GLY A 93 9.74 -18.83 -4.32
C GLY A 93 8.78 -19.11 -3.18
N LEU A 94 8.51 -18.10 -2.37
CA LEU A 94 7.72 -18.21 -1.15
C LEU A 94 6.31 -17.62 -1.33
N PRO A 95 5.32 -18.05 -0.53
CA PRO A 95 3.94 -17.59 -0.64
C PRO A 95 3.72 -16.22 0.03
N TYR A 96 4.28 -15.16 -0.54
CA TYR A 96 4.19 -13.81 0.02
C TYR A 96 2.78 -13.22 0.00
N PHE A 97 1.91 -13.65 -0.92
CA PHE A 97 0.52 -13.21 -0.88
C PHE A 97 -0.18 -13.69 0.40
N ASP A 98 -0.09 -14.97 0.70
CA ASP A 98 -0.70 -15.54 1.92
C ASP A 98 -0.08 -14.94 3.18
N HIS A 99 1.24 -14.72 3.16
CA HIS A 99 1.93 -14.06 4.26
C HIS A 99 1.36 -12.67 4.54
N ILE A 100 1.28 -11.79 3.53
CA ILE A 100 0.87 -10.39 3.72
C ILE A 100 -0.65 -10.25 3.88
N ALA A 101 -1.43 -10.98 3.09
CA ALA A 101 -2.88 -10.83 3.09
C ALA A 101 -3.58 -11.54 4.26
N ASN A 102 -3.00 -12.61 4.78
CA ASN A 102 -3.64 -13.45 5.79
C ASN A 102 -2.84 -13.54 7.10
N GLU A 103 -1.57 -13.96 7.05
CA GLU A 103 -0.77 -14.21 8.26
C GLU A 103 -0.45 -12.91 9.01
N VAL A 104 0.08 -11.90 8.32
CA VAL A 104 0.48 -10.62 8.96
C VAL A 104 -0.68 -9.98 9.69
N PRO A 105 -1.88 -9.76 9.12
CA PRO A 105 -2.99 -9.16 9.84
C PRO A 105 -3.45 -9.98 11.06
N ALA A 106 -3.44 -11.30 10.97
CA ALA A 106 -3.82 -12.17 12.07
C ALA A 106 -2.80 -12.12 13.21
N LEU A 107 -1.52 -12.32 12.89
CA LEU A 107 -0.42 -12.31 13.85
C LEU A 107 -0.27 -10.97 14.56
N PHE A 108 -0.37 -9.86 13.81
CA PHE A 108 -0.18 -8.54 14.40
C PHE A 108 -1.37 -8.12 15.28
N ARG A 109 -2.59 -8.58 15.02
CA ARG A 109 -3.72 -8.39 15.95
C ARG A 109 -3.60 -9.25 17.21
N GLU A 110 -2.98 -10.42 17.11
CA GLU A 110 -2.65 -11.23 18.29
C GLU A 110 -1.58 -10.55 19.15
N MET A 111 -0.49 -10.07 18.55
CA MET A 111 0.59 -9.34 19.24
C MET A 111 0.14 -7.99 19.80
N PHE A 112 -0.73 -7.29 19.08
CA PHE A 112 -1.25 -5.97 19.42
C PHE A 112 -2.78 -5.98 19.45
N PRO A 113 -3.40 -6.51 20.52
CA PRO A 113 -4.86 -6.70 20.60
C PRO A 113 -5.68 -5.41 20.52
N GLN A 114 -5.04 -4.26 20.64
CA GLN A 114 -5.67 -2.95 20.47
C GLN A 114 -5.93 -2.58 19.00
N LEU A 115 -5.37 -3.28 18.03
CA LEU A 115 -5.61 -3.03 16.60
C LEU A 115 -7.02 -3.47 16.20
N SER A 116 -7.69 -2.68 15.35
CA SER A 116 -9.03 -3.00 14.89
C SER A 116 -9.03 -4.10 13.84
N ASP A 117 -10.03 -4.98 13.89
CA ASP A 117 -10.36 -5.96 12.85
C ASP A 117 -11.58 -5.54 12.01
N ALA A 118 -12.27 -4.46 12.41
CA ALA A 118 -13.40 -3.92 11.67
C ALA A 118 -12.96 -3.38 10.30
N PRO A 119 -13.62 -3.74 9.18
CA PRO A 119 -13.22 -3.32 7.85
C PRO A 119 -13.08 -1.81 7.69
N GLU A 120 -13.97 -1.03 8.29
CA GLU A 120 -13.99 0.43 8.27
C GLU A 120 -12.77 1.10 8.90
N ASP A 121 -12.00 0.36 9.70
CA ASP A 121 -10.79 0.82 10.38
C ASP A 121 -9.51 0.28 9.75
N ASN A 122 -9.62 -0.51 8.68
CA ASN A 122 -8.48 -1.11 8.02
C ASN A 122 -8.25 -0.49 6.65
N PHE A 123 -7.04 0.00 6.43
CA PHE A 123 -6.60 0.65 5.21
C PHE A 123 -5.37 -0.06 4.68
N ILE A 124 -5.30 -0.27 3.37
CA ILE A 124 -4.11 -0.85 2.73
C ILE A 124 -3.59 0.12 1.69
N ALA A 125 -2.30 0.41 1.71
CA ALA A 125 -1.69 1.30 0.74
C ALA A 125 -0.25 0.87 0.43
N GLY A 126 0.28 1.37 -0.68
CA GLY A 126 1.67 1.12 -1.03
C GLY A 126 2.11 1.88 -2.27
N LEU A 127 3.43 1.91 -2.49
CA LEU A 127 4.06 2.54 -3.64
C LEU A 127 4.56 1.50 -4.64
N SER A 128 4.52 1.81 -5.94
CA SER A 128 5.10 0.98 -6.99
C SER A 128 4.64 -0.48 -6.88
N MET A 129 5.54 -1.44 -6.69
CA MET A 129 5.20 -2.84 -6.41
C MET A 129 4.23 -2.96 -5.23
N GLY A 130 4.38 -2.16 -4.17
CA GLY A 130 3.45 -2.13 -3.03
C GLY A 130 2.08 -1.55 -3.38
N GLY A 131 2.01 -0.59 -4.30
CA GLY A 131 0.75 -0.06 -4.83
C GLY A 131 -0.04 -1.11 -5.63
N TYR A 132 0.66 -1.88 -6.45
CA TYR A 132 0.09 -3.07 -7.09
C TYR A 132 -0.36 -4.11 -6.04
N GLY A 133 0.48 -4.36 -5.03
CA GLY A 133 0.14 -5.27 -3.93
C GLY A 133 -1.09 -4.83 -3.16
N ALA A 134 -1.23 -3.53 -2.89
CA ALA A 134 -2.40 -2.98 -2.22
C ALA A 134 -3.68 -3.15 -3.05
N LEU A 135 -3.62 -2.89 -4.37
CA LEU A 135 -4.73 -3.17 -5.27
C LEU A 135 -5.06 -4.66 -5.28
N LYS A 136 -4.06 -5.53 -5.44
CA LYS A 136 -4.25 -6.98 -5.52
C LYS A 136 -4.91 -7.54 -4.26
N ILE A 137 -4.38 -7.21 -3.08
CA ILE A 137 -4.90 -7.71 -1.80
C ILE A 137 -6.28 -7.12 -1.52
N GLY A 138 -6.44 -5.80 -1.69
CA GLY A 138 -7.68 -5.11 -1.39
C GLY A 138 -8.83 -5.49 -2.34
N LEU A 139 -8.55 -5.85 -3.61
CA LEU A 139 -9.55 -6.34 -4.55
C LEU A 139 -9.85 -7.83 -4.40
N THR A 140 -8.90 -8.62 -3.89
CA THR A 140 -9.14 -10.03 -3.57
C THR A 140 -10.04 -10.17 -2.34
N TYR A 141 -9.82 -9.33 -1.32
CA TYR A 141 -10.56 -9.32 -0.06
C TYR A 141 -11.22 -7.96 0.21
N PRO A 142 -12.13 -7.50 -0.68
CA PRO A 142 -12.70 -6.16 -0.58
C PRO A 142 -13.46 -5.91 0.73
N GLU A 143 -13.98 -6.97 1.33
CA GLU A 143 -14.71 -6.92 2.60
C GLU A 143 -13.83 -6.64 3.83
N ARG A 144 -12.50 -6.58 3.67
CA ARG A 144 -11.57 -6.39 4.80
C ARG A 144 -11.07 -4.97 4.97
N TYR A 145 -11.31 -4.10 3.98
CA TYR A 145 -10.69 -2.77 3.94
C TYR A 145 -11.70 -1.66 3.66
N ALA A 146 -11.51 -0.51 4.30
CA ALA A 146 -12.24 0.72 4.01
C ALA A 146 -11.72 1.39 2.72
N ALA A 147 -10.40 1.38 2.53
CA ALA A 147 -9.80 2.01 1.36
C ALA A 147 -8.47 1.33 0.95
N ILE A 148 -8.17 1.48 -0.35
CA ILE A 148 -6.92 1.11 -1.01
C ILE A 148 -6.22 2.39 -1.47
N GLY A 149 -4.94 2.56 -1.08
CA GLY A 149 -4.05 3.61 -1.57
C GLY A 149 -3.03 3.04 -2.57
N CYS A 150 -3.00 3.58 -3.78
CA CYS A 150 -2.09 3.13 -4.83
C CYS A 150 -1.24 4.31 -5.31
N PHE A 151 0.04 4.34 -4.92
CA PHE A 151 0.98 5.39 -5.30
C PHE A 151 1.90 4.88 -6.40
N SER A 152 1.99 5.64 -7.52
CA SER A 152 2.89 5.33 -8.65
C SER A 152 2.81 3.86 -9.08
N ALA A 153 1.60 3.36 -9.31
CA ALA A 153 1.36 1.99 -9.74
C ALA A 153 0.04 1.86 -10.50
N GLY A 154 -0.25 0.65 -10.92
CA GLY A 154 -1.44 0.25 -11.63
C GLY A 154 -1.39 -1.25 -11.85
N ASN A 155 -1.79 -1.74 -13.01
CA ASN A 155 -1.62 -3.14 -13.38
C ASN A 155 -0.17 -3.39 -13.82
N LEU A 156 0.71 -3.76 -12.89
CA LEU A 156 2.12 -3.98 -13.20
C LEU A 156 2.38 -5.18 -14.14
N LEU A 157 1.38 -6.00 -14.45
CA LEU A 157 1.51 -7.01 -15.52
C LEU A 157 1.69 -6.37 -16.90
N GLU A 158 1.29 -5.11 -17.06
CA GLU A 158 1.46 -4.34 -18.29
C GLU A 158 2.83 -3.67 -18.40
N ILE A 159 3.73 -3.86 -17.42
CA ILE A 159 5.04 -3.16 -17.35
C ILE A 159 5.92 -3.42 -18.58
N GLY A 160 5.71 -4.53 -19.26
CA GLY A 160 6.42 -4.83 -20.52
C GLY A 160 6.22 -3.78 -21.60
N SER A 161 5.17 -2.97 -21.53
CA SER A 161 4.91 -1.87 -22.46
C SER A 161 5.86 -0.68 -22.29
N ILE A 162 6.51 -0.57 -21.13
CA ILE A 162 7.42 0.53 -20.78
C ILE A 162 8.85 0.06 -20.51
N LEU A 163 9.08 -1.25 -20.38
CA LEU A 163 10.43 -1.80 -20.22
C LEU A 163 11.18 -1.79 -21.58
N PRO A 164 12.50 -1.55 -21.58
CA PRO A 164 13.34 -1.79 -22.75
C PRO A 164 13.18 -3.22 -23.29
N PRO A 165 13.37 -3.45 -24.59
CA PRO A 165 13.19 -4.77 -25.22
C PRO A 165 14.06 -5.87 -24.62
N THR A 166 15.26 -5.52 -24.17
CA THR A 166 16.23 -6.47 -23.62
C THR A 166 16.75 -6.05 -22.25
N VAL A 167 17.20 -7.02 -21.47
CA VAL A 167 17.77 -6.77 -20.14
C VAL A 167 19.06 -5.94 -20.20
N GLU A 168 19.83 -6.09 -21.27
CA GLU A 168 21.08 -5.35 -21.50
C GLU A 168 20.84 -3.87 -21.73
N GLU A 169 19.75 -3.51 -22.42
CA GLU A 169 19.34 -2.13 -22.68
C GLU A 169 18.70 -1.47 -21.45
N ALA A 170 18.24 -2.28 -20.50
CA ALA A 170 17.59 -1.79 -19.31
C ALA A 170 18.56 -1.14 -18.33
N PRO A 171 18.17 -0.03 -17.67
CA PRO A 171 18.88 0.50 -16.51
C PRO A 171 19.11 -0.59 -15.46
N LEU A 172 20.23 -0.51 -14.75
CA LEU A 172 20.66 -1.56 -13.82
C LEU A 172 19.57 -1.93 -12.79
N PHE A 173 18.86 -0.94 -12.26
CA PHE A 173 17.82 -1.13 -11.27
C PHE A 173 16.57 -1.85 -11.81
N MET A 174 16.32 -1.81 -13.14
CA MET A 174 15.19 -2.49 -13.78
C MET A 174 15.51 -3.93 -14.20
N ARG A 175 16.79 -4.30 -14.35
CA ARG A 175 17.19 -5.64 -14.82
C ARG A 175 16.58 -6.80 -14.03
N PRO A 176 16.48 -6.74 -12.68
CA PRO A 176 15.86 -7.81 -11.94
C PRO A 176 14.37 -8.05 -12.28
N MET A 177 13.66 -7.06 -12.85
CA MET A 177 12.25 -7.18 -13.24
C MET A 177 12.03 -8.21 -14.35
N TYR A 178 13.01 -8.44 -15.22
CA TYR A 178 12.90 -9.44 -16.28
C TYR A 178 12.78 -10.89 -15.78
N GLY A 179 13.18 -11.15 -14.54
CA GLY A 179 13.01 -12.46 -13.89
C GLY A 179 11.68 -12.65 -13.16
N VAL A 180 10.92 -11.57 -12.92
CA VAL A 180 9.73 -11.61 -12.10
C VAL A 180 8.64 -12.51 -12.70
N ALA A 181 8.38 -12.41 -14.01
CA ALA A 181 7.37 -13.22 -14.68
C ALA A 181 7.57 -14.72 -14.41
N ARG A 182 8.77 -15.22 -14.57
CA ARG A 182 9.12 -16.64 -14.35
C ARG A 182 9.09 -17.04 -12.88
N ASN A 183 9.55 -16.16 -12.01
CA ASN A 183 9.71 -16.49 -10.60
C ASN A 183 8.41 -16.30 -9.81
N ALA A 184 7.72 -15.19 -10.00
CA ALA A 184 6.49 -14.90 -9.28
C ALA A 184 5.27 -15.58 -9.92
N PHE A 185 5.14 -15.54 -11.25
CA PHE A 185 3.92 -15.94 -11.93
C PHE A 185 4.04 -17.25 -12.74
N GLY A 186 5.26 -17.75 -12.95
CA GLY A 186 5.48 -18.97 -13.73
C GLY A 186 5.29 -18.79 -15.25
N THR A 187 5.33 -17.55 -15.74
CA THR A 187 5.12 -17.17 -17.14
C THR A 187 6.42 -16.67 -17.78
N GLU A 188 6.47 -16.61 -19.11
CA GLU A 188 7.67 -16.06 -19.79
C GLU A 188 7.67 -14.52 -19.73
N LYS A 189 6.51 -13.87 -19.85
CA LYS A 189 6.34 -12.42 -19.78
C LYS A 189 5.30 -12.06 -18.71
N MET A 190 5.41 -10.86 -18.15
CA MET A 190 4.44 -10.34 -17.19
C MET A 190 3.01 -10.36 -17.77
N ALA A 191 2.85 -9.96 -19.02
CA ALA A 191 1.54 -9.92 -19.70
C ALA A 191 0.88 -11.29 -19.88
N ASP A 192 1.63 -12.39 -19.82
CA ASP A 192 1.06 -13.74 -19.91
C ASP A 192 0.24 -14.11 -18.67
N ALA A 193 0.36 -13.35 -17.59
CA ALA A 193 -0.44 -13.49 -16.37
C ALA A 193 -1.73 -12.61 -16.37
N LEU A 194 -2.02 -11.90 -17.46
CA LEU A 194 -3.28 -11.15 -17.60
C LEU A 194 -4.49 -12.11 -17.58
N GLY A 195 -5.56 -11.69 -16.97
CA GLY A 195 -6.79 -12.49 -16.78
C GLY A 195 -6.69 -13.54 -15.67
N THR A 196 -5.61 -13.54 -14.88
CA THR A 196 -5.45 -14.43 -13.72
C THR A 196 -5.63 -13.67 -12.39
N GLU A 197 -5.46 -14.36 -11.26
CA GLU A 197 -5.45 -13.78 -9.91
C GLU A 197 -4.31 -12.76 -9.68
N HIS A 198 -3.43 -12.60 -10.64
CA HIS A 198 -2.37 -11.59 -10.61
C HIS A 198 -2.77 -10.29 -11.32
N ASP A 199 -3.82 -10.31 -12.12
CA ASP A 199 -4.31 -9.16 -12.88
C ASP A 199 -5.29 -8.33 -12.04
N VAL A 200 -4.86 -7.15 -11.59
CA VAL A 200 -5.69 -6.28 -10.75
C VAL A 200 -6.92 -5.71 -11.48
N LYS A 201 -6.91 -5.63 -12.82
CA LYS A 201 -8.10 -5.29 -13.61
C LYS A 201 -9.10 -6.44 -13.59
N HIS A 202 -8.62 -7.68 -13.78
CA HIS A 202 -9.45 -8.88 -13.69
C HIS A 202 -10.04 -9.06 -12.29
N LEU A 203 -9.26 -8.80 -11.23
CA LEU A 203 -9.77 -8.85 -9.85
C LEU A 203 -10.88 -7.82 -9.60
N LEU A 204 -10.70 -6.59 -10.09
CA LEU A 204 -11.73 -5.55 -10.02
C LEU A 204 -13.01 -5.99 -10.74
N ASP A 205 -12.87 -6.46 -11.97
CA ASP A 205 -14.01 -6.91 -12.80
C ASP A 205 -14.74 -8.05 -12.12
N THR A 206 -14.01 -9.05 -11.64
CA THR A 206 -14.58 -10.22 -10.94
C THR A 206 -15.35 -9.80 -9.67
N ALA A 207 -14.81 -8.86 -8.89
CA ALA A 207 -15.47 -8.38 -7.68
C ALA A 207 -16.75 -7.60 -7.99
N LEU A 208 -16.72 -6.73 -9.01
CA LEU A 208 -17.89 -5.97 -9.46
C LEU A 208 -18.96 -6.86 -10.06
N ASP A 209 -18.60 -7.82 -10.93
CA ASP A 209 -19.52 -8.75 -11.57
C ASP A 209 -20.19 -9.69 -10.55
N ALA A 210 -19.49 -9.97 -9.44
CA ALA A 210 -20.05 -10.69 -8.29
C ALA A 210 -20.90 -9.81 -7.35
N GLY A 211 -21.07 -8.50 -7.65
CA GLY A 211 -21.83 -7.58 -6.84
C GLY A 211 -21.21 -7.26 -5.47
N LYS A 212 -19.90 -7.46 -5.30
CA LYS A 212 -19.22 -7.16 -4.04
C LYS A 212 -19.11 -5.65 -3.82
N ALA A 213 -19.32 -5.21 -2.59
CA ALA A 213 -18.97 -3.86 -2.18
C ALA A 213 -17.44 -3.72 -2.20
N LEU A 214 -16.93 -2.68 -2.87
CA LEU A 214 -15.51 -2.41 -2.95
C LEU A 214 -15.08 -1.39 -1.90
N PRO A 215 -13.84 -1.48 -1.37
CA PRO A 215 -13.22 -0.39 -0.64
C PRO A 215 -13.08 0.84 -1.55
N GLN A 216 -12.95 2.02 -0.96
CA GLN A 216 -12.59 3.20 -1.74
C GLN A 216 -11.20 3.00 -2.37
N ILE A 217 -11.04 3.37 -3.64
CA ILE A 217 -9.76 3.28 -4.35
C ILE A 217 -9.23 4.70 -4.58
N LYS A 218 -8.06 4.99 -4.04
CA LYS A 218 -7.39 6.29 -4.17
C LYS A 218 -6.05 6.07 -4.87
N MET A 219 -5.91 6.62 -6.08
CA MET A 219 -4.69 6.50 -6.88
C MET A 219 -3.98 7.84 -6.99
N TYR A 220 -2.65 7.80 -6.97
CA TYR A 220 -1.78 8.97 -7.08
C TYR A 220 -0.59 8.63 -7.97
N CYS A 221 -0.23 9.51 -8.93
CA CYS A 221 0.95 9.30 -9.77
C CYS A 221 1.59 10.62 -10.18
N GLY A 222 2.92 10.66 -10.20
CA GLY A 222 3.67 11.81 -10.67
C GLY A 222 3.52 12.02 -12.19
N THR A 223 3.47 13.28 -12.62
CA THR A 223 3.34 13.61 -14.07
C THR A 223 4.60 13.28 -14.86
N GLU A 224 5.74 13.16 -14.21
CA GLU A 224 7.04 12.76 -14.77
C GLU A 224 7.44 11.33 -14.36
N ASP A 225 6.50 10.56 -13.80
CA ASP A 225 6.74 9.19 -13.36
C ASP A 225 6.74 8.23 -14.58
N PHE A 226 7.74 7.34 -14.66
CA PHE A 226 7.83 6.40 -15.76
C PHE A 226 6.69 5.37 -15.78
N VAL A 227 6.03 5.11 -14.64
CA VAL A 227 4.85 4.22 -14.56
C VAL A 227 3.53 4.95 -14.78
N LEU A 228 3.54 6.25 -15.10
CA LEU A 228 2.33 7.02 -15.36
C LEU A 228 1.40 6.34 -16.39
N PRO A 229 1.90 5.76 -17.51
CA PRO A 229 1.03 5.07 -18.46
C PRO A 229 0.25 3.89 -17.82
N LEU A 230 0.85 3.17 -16.88
CA LEU A 230 0.21 2.05 -16.18
C LEU A 230 -0.85 2.54 -15.18
N SER A 231 -0.54 3.65 -14.49
CA SER A 231 -1.50 4.29 -13.58
C SER A 231 -2.70 4.85 -14.35
N ASP A 232 -2.48 5.52 -15.48
CA ASP A 232 -3.52 6.03 -16.35
C ASP A 232 -4.39 4.90 -16.92
N SER A 233 -3.77 3.79 -17.37
CA SER A 233 -4.47 2.61 -17.86
C SER A 233 -5.38 1.98 -16.80
N MET A 234 -4.90 1.83 -15.56
CA MET A 234 -5.71 1.31 -14.46
C MET A 234 -6.85 2.26 -14.09
N ALA A 235 -6.57 3.57 -14.00
CA ALA A 235 -7.59 4.57 -13.68
C ALA A 235 -8.70 4.64 -14.74
N GLN A 236 -8.35 4.56 -16.02
CA GLN A 236 -9.31 4.49 -17.13
C GLN A 236 -10.18 3.23 -17.03
N HIS A 237 -9.58 2.08 -16.71
CA HIS A 237 -10.31 0.84 -16.53
C HIS A 237 -11.32 0.94 -15.38
N ILE A 238 -10.91 1.46 -14.22
CA ILE A 238 -11.80 1.67 -13.06
C ILE A 238 -12.97 2.58 -13.43
N ALA A 239 -12.70 3.71 -14.10
CA ALA A 239 -13.73 4.66 -14.53
C ALA A 239 -14.68 4.04 -15.56
N ALA A 240 -14.19 3.23 -16.49
CA ALA A 240 -14.99 2.51 -17.48
C ALA A 240 -15.95 1.49 -16.83
N ARG A 241 -15.62 0.97 -15.65
CA ARG A 241 -16.52 0.13 -14.83
C ARG A 241 -17.53 0.94 -14.01
N GLY A 242 -17.60 2.25 -14.20
CA GLY A 242 -18.60 3.13 -13.59
C GLY A 242 -18.25 3.63 -12.18
N LEU A 243 -17.04 3.41 -11.70
CA LEU A 243 -16.62 3.96 -10.41
C LEU A 243 -16.15 5.41 -10.57
N ALA A 244 -16.63 6.27 -9.65
CA ALA A 244 -16.28 7.68 -9.57
C ALA A 244 -16.19 8.12 -8.10
N ALA A 245 -15.84 9.38 -7.85
CA ALA A 245 -15.80 9.93 -6.50
C ALA A 245 -17.15 9.78 -5.77
N PRO A 246 -17.17 9.43 -4.46
CA PRO A 246 -16.00 9.23 -3.60
C PRO A 246 -15.38 7.82 -3.63
N ALA A 247 -16.02 6.84 -4.31
CA ALA A 247 -15.57 5.46 -4.34
C ALA A 247 -14.22 5.29 -5.07
N PHE A 248 -13.98 6.09 -6.10
CA PHE A 248 -12.71 6.13 -6.82
C PHE A 248 -12.24 7.55 -7.05
N THR A 249 -10.95 7.82 -6.80
CA THR A 249 -10.28 9.06 -7.17
C THR A 249 -8.90 8.76 -7.74
N TYR A 250 -8.50 9.53 -8.74
CA TYR A 250 -7.15 9.51 -9.29
C TYR A 250 -6.62 10.92 -9.38
N GLU A 251 -5.52 11.20 -8.70
CA GLU A 251 -4.87 12.49 -8.67
C GLU A 251 -3.46 12.39 -9.26
N LYS A 252 -3.15 13.33 -10.16
CA LYS A 252 -1.81 13.50 -10.73
C LYS A 252 -1.24 14.83 -10.29
N GLY A 253 0.05 14.83 -9.90
CA GLY A 253 0.76 16.05 -9.53
C GLY A 253 2.19 16.03 -10.04
N PRO A 254 2.90 17.18 -9.99
CA PRO A 254 4.31 17.23 -10.33
C PRO A 254 5.12 16.23 -9.51
N GLY A 255 6.00 15.48 -10.16
CA GLY A 255 6.88 14.52 -9.49
C GLY A 255 7.20 13.31 -10.35
N THR A 256 8.24 12.61 -9.91
CA THR A 256 8.79 11.42 -10.54
C THR A 256 8.53 10.19 -9.67
N HIS A 257 9.06 9.03 -10.06
CA HIS A 257 9.02 7.79 -9.26
C HIS A 257 9.96 7.87 -8.06
N HIS A 258 9.64 8.75 -7.10
CA HIS A 258 10.54 9.09 -6.00
C HIS A 258 9.81 9.32 -4.67
N TRP A 259 10.54 9.16 -3.58
CA TRP A 259 10.03 9.26 -2.21
C TRP A 259 9.41 10.62 -1.88
N ASP A 260 9.89 11.73 -2.45
CA ASP A 260 9.32 13.08 -2.25
C ASP A 260 7.84 13.13 -2.68
N PHE A 261 7.50 12.46 -3.81
CA PHE A 261 6.12 12.34 -4.26
C PHE A 261 5.27 11.52 -3.29
N TRP A 262 5.77 10.39 -2.85
CA TRP A 262 5.04 9.49 -1.96
C TRP A 262 4.89 10.06 -0.54
N ASP A 263 5.91 10.75 -0.02
CA ASP A 263 5.80 11.47 1.26
C ASP A 263 4.75 12.58 1.21
N HIS A 264 4.67 13.31 0.09
CA HIS A 264 3.64 14.34 -0.11
C HIS A 264 2.21 13.74 -0.15
N TYR A 265 2.01 12.65 -0.87
CA TYR A 265 0.67 12.09 -1.08
C TYR A 265 0.18 11.12 0.01
N LEU A 266 1.06 10.60 0.86
CA LEU A 266 0.65 9.72 1.96
C LEU A 266 -0.33 10.41 2.93
N PRO A 267 -0.10 11.61 3.45
CA PRO A 267 -1.08 12.30 4.28
C PRO A 267 -2.35 12.71 3.51
N VAL A 268 -2.26 13.03 2.22
CA VAL A 268 -3.44 13.29 1.37
C VAL A 268 -4.34 12.06 1.29
N PHE A 269 -3.76 10.87 1.07
CA PHE A 269 -4.49 9.61 1.12
C PHE A 269 -5.16 9.40 2.48
N MET A 270 -4.43 9.57 3.58
CA MET A 270 -4.98 9.41 4.92
C MET A 270 -6.19 10.32 5.16
N ASP A 271 -6.09 11.60 4.77
CA ASP A 271 -7.16 12.59 4.93
C ASP A 271 -8.37 12.25 4.02
N ALA A 272 -8.12 11.80 2.78
CA ALA A 272 -9.18 11.35 1.88
C ALA A 272 -9.94 10.11 2.38
N CYS A 273 -9.32 9.34 3.28
CA CYS A 273 -9.95 8.20 3.97
C CYS A 273 -10.61 8.57 5.30
N GLY A 274 -10.70 9.86 5.65
CA GLY A 274 -11.26 10.31 6.92
C GLY A 274 -10.31 10.17 8.11
N LEU A 275 -9.07 9.76 7.88
CA LEU A 275 -8.02 9.73 8.89
C LEU A 275 -7.37 11.11 9.01
N THR A 276 -8.15 12.13 9.29
CA THR A 276 -7.67 13.52 9.42
C THR A 276 -6.84 13.73 10.68
N SER A 277 -5.97 14.75 10.66
CA SER A 277 -5.18 15.13 11.83
C SER A 277 -6.08 15.45 13.03
N MET A 278 -5.71 14.95 14.19
CA MET A 278 -6.32 15.23 15.48
C MET A 278 -5.56 16.29 16.27
N LEU A 279 -4.48 16.83 15.70
CA LEU A 279 -3.78 17.97 16.27
C LEU A 279 -4.72 19.18 16.20
N GLU A 280 -4.91 19.88 17.32
CA GLU A 280 -5.55 21.18 17.32
C GLU A 280 -4.73 22.11 16.43
N ALA A 281 -5.41 22.86 15.58
CA ALA A 281 -4.75 23.95 14.87
C ALA A 281 -4.12 24.82 15.98
N SER A 282 -2.80 24.78 16.11
CA SER A 282 -2.12 25.67 17.02
C SER A 282 -2.58 27.08 16.66
N GLN A 283 -3.23 27.75 17.59
CA GLN A 283 -3.38 29.17 17.50
C GLN A 283 -1.95 29.72 17.45
N VAL A 284 -1.46 29.96 16.25
CA VAL A 284 -0.32 30.83 16.04
C VAL A 284 -0.83 32.18 16.52
N THR A 285 -0.74 32.41 17.82
CA THR A 285 -0.84 33.75 18.34
C THR A 285 0.29 34.52 17.64
N ASP A 286 -0.13 35.42 16.80
CA ASP A 286 0.74 36.44 16.18
C ASP A 286 1.73 36.94 17.24
N VAL A 287 2.99 36.51 17.15
CA VAL A 287 4.08 37.07 17.89
C VAL A 287 4.57 38.29 17.09
N THR A 288 3.68 39.24 16.90
CA THR A 288 3.97 40.60 16.50
C THR A 288 3.46 41.50 17.61
N GLY A 289 4.28 41.61 18.64
CA GLY A 289 4.22 42.60 19.67
C GLY A 289 5.58 43.23 19.80
#